data_c4c4b0fd602b4574250804d2587352a7
#
_entry.id   c4c4b0fd602b4574250804d2587352a7
#
_cell.length_a   1.000
_cell.length_b   1.000
_cell.length_c   1.000
_cell.angle_alpha   90.00
_cell.angle_beta   90.00
_cell.angle_gamma   90.00
#
_symmetry.space_group_name_H-M   'P 1'
#
loop_
_entity.id
_entity.type
_entity.pdbx_description
1 polymer ?
#
loop_
_entity_poly.entity_id
_entity_poly.type
_entity_poly.pdbx_seq_one_letter_code
_entity_poly.pdbx_strand_id
1 'polypeptide(L)'
;MTNEQRKTVYNKQLELNNRILGERFGLNILELNEEQKQIWLLNFCRATTHELYELQDAILNEDDHNIVVECVDILHFIVSIGQILGLECNQCFSYDPLFETTRWLDCIMPKIEKSRKLINMLEDSVNWKWWGSKTVDWEYTKDVYQWLLSDFYSLVSLLGI
;
A
#
# COMPACT_ATOMS: atom_id res chain seq x y z
N MET A 1 -10.79 7.07 -10.98
CA MET A 1 -10.74 5.67 -11.49
C MET A 1 -12.14 5.06 -11.46
N THR A 2 -12.64 4.48 -12.59
CA THR A 2 -13.95 3.81 -12.67
C THR A 2 -13.92 2.44 -11.96
N ASN A 3 -15.10 1.88 -11.66
CA ASN A 3 -15.19 0.54 -11.07
C ASN A 3 -14.57 -0.56 -11.96
N GLU A 4 -14.69 -0.41 -13.29
CA GLU A 4 -14.10 -1.34 -14.24
C GLU A 4 -12.57 -1.26 -14.24
N GLN A 5 -12.02 -0.05 -14.21
CA GLN A 5 -10.56 0.17 -14.07
C GLN A 5 -10.04 -0.43 -12.75
N ARG A 6 -10.75 -0.23 -11.62
CA ARG A 6 -10.38 -0.81 -10.32
C ARG A 6 -10.31 -2.33 -10.37
N LYS A 7 -11.34 -2.97 -10.96
CA LYS A 7 -11.36 -4.43 -11.16
C LYS A 7 -10.20 -4.89 -12.04
N THR A 8 -9.90 -4.15 -13.10
CA THR A 8 -8.79 -4.48 -13.99
C THR A 8 -7.44 -4.43 -13.26
N VAL A 9 -7.19 -3.37 -12.51
CA VAL A 9 -5.96 -3.22 -11.71
C VAL A 9 -5.87 -4.33 -10.66
N TYR A 10 -6.93 -4.57 -9.90
CA TYR A 10 -6.97 -5.61 -8.87
C TYR A 10 -6.67 -7.00 -9.45
N ASN A 11 -7.33 -7.38 -10.55
CA ASN A 11 -7.18 -8.70 -11.15
C ASN A 11 -5.79 -8.89 -11.78
N LYS A 12 -5.25 -7.88 -12.45
CA LYS A 12 -3.90 -7.93 -12.99
C LYS A 12 -2.85 -8.03 -11.88
N GLN A 13 -3.05 -7.31 -10.77
CA GLN A 13 -2.17 -7.43 -9.62
C GLN A 13 -2.27 -8.80 -8.97
N LEU A 14 -3.47 -9.37 -8.87
CA LEU A 14 -3.68 -10.71 -8.35
C LEU A 14 -2.97 -11.76 -9.23
N GLU A 15 -3.10 -11.66 -10.55
CA GLU A 15 -2.43 -12.54 -11.51
C GLU A 15 -0.90 -12.43 -11.37
N LEU A 16 -0.37 -11.21 -11.31
CA LEU A 16 1.06 -10.96 -11.13
C LEU A 16 1.59 -11.56 -9.82
N ASN A 17 0.90 -11.29 -8.70
CA ASN A 17 1.27 -11.81 -7.39
C ASN A 17 1.26 -13.34 -7.38
N ASN A 18 0.20 -13.98 -7.89
CA ASN A 18 0.11 -15.43 -7.94
C ASN A 18 1.16 -16.05 -8.85
N ARG A 19 1.53 -15.40 -9.96
CA ARG A 19 2.62 -15.85 -10.81
C ARG A 19 3.96 -15.79 -10.06
N ILE A 20 4.29 -14.66 -9.44
CA ILE A 20 5.57 -14.48 -8.74
C ILE A 20 5.65 -15.40 -7.52
N LEU A 21 4.61 -15.47 -6.71
CA LEU A 21 4.58 -16.33 -5.53
C LEU A 21 4.52 -17.81 -5.91
N GLY A 22 3.75 -18.16 -6.94
CA GLY A 22 3.60 -19.53 -7.42
C GLY A 22 4.90 -20.08 -8.03
N GLU A 23 5.51 -19.35 -8.96
CA GLU A 23 6.73 -19.80 -9.65
C GLU A 23 7.95 -19.92 -8.71
N ARG A 24 8.07 -19.01 -7.74
CA ARG A 24 9.25 -18.96 -6.85
C ARG A 24 9.07 -19.71 -5.53
N PHE A 25 7.85 -19.77 -5.01
CA PHE A 25 7.60 -20.23 -3.63
C PHE A 25 6.47 -21.27 -3.55
N GLY A 26 5.77 -21.57 -4.65
CA GLY A 26 4.62 -22.49 -4.65
C GLY A 26 3.42 -21.94 -3.84
N LEU A 27 3.24 -20.63 -3.78
CA LEU A 27 2.23 -19.97 -2.96
C LEU A 27 1.16 -19.28 -3.82
N ASN A 28 -0.05 -19.15 -3.25
CA ASN A 28 -1.14 -18.32 -3.76
C ASN A 28 -1.44 -17.21 -2.75
N ILE A 29 -1.46 -15.94 -3.18
CA ILE A 29 -1.59 -14.80 -2.28
C ILE A 29 -2.90 -14.81 -1.47
N LEU A 30 -3.98 -15.39 -2.01
CA LEU A 30 -5.28 -15.50 -1.32
C LEU A 30 -5.38 -16.68 -0.36
N GLU A 31 -4.41 -17.61 -0.39
CA GLU A 31 -4.40 -18.85 0.38
C GLU A 31 -3.22 -18.92 1.38
N LEU A 32 -2.58 -17.78 1.63
CA LEU A 32 -1.47 -17.69 2.58
C LEU A 32 -1.94 -18.04 4.00
N ASN A 33 -1.17 -18.86 4.70
CA ASN A 33 -1.36 -19.06 6.13
C ASN A 33 -0.90 -17.82 6.94
N GLU A 34 -1.17 -17.79 8.25
CA GLU A 34 -0.92 -16.63 9.10
C GLU A 34 0.56 -16.17 9.10
N GLU A 35 1.50 -17.10 9.13
CA GLU A 35 2.93 -16.80 9.09
C GLU A 35 3.35 -16.23 7.71
N GLN A 36 2.84 -16.83 6.64
CA GLN A 36 3.09 -16.36 5.27
C GLN A 36 2.49 -14.96 5.04
N LYS A 37 1.28 -14.70 5.55
CA LYS A 37 0.67 -13.37 5.49
C LYS A 37 1.55 -12.32 6.17
N GLN A 38 2.07 -12.60 7.36
CA GLN A 38 2.98 -11.69 8.07
C GLN A 38 4.23 -11.40 7.25
N ILE A 39 4.90 -12.44 6.74
CA ILE A 39 6.12 -12.31 5.94
C ILE A 39 5.89 -11.48 4.70
N TRP A 40 4.83 -11.79 3.93
CA TRP A 40 4.56 -11.10 2.67
C TRP A 40 4.04 -9.68 2.87
N LEU A 41 3.24 -9.42 3.90
CA LEU A 41 2.81 -8.08 4.26
C LEU A 41 4.02 -7.20 4.59
N LEU A 42 4.96 -7.69 5.42
CA LEU A 42 6.22 -6.99 5.72
C LEU A 42 7.04 -6.71 4.46
N ASN A 43 7.13 -7.66 3.53
CA ASN A 43 7.86 -7.46 2.28
C ASN A 43 7.21 -6.37 1.42
N PHE A 44 5.89 -6.35 1.29
CA PHE A 44 5.19 -5.30 0.53
C PHE A 44 5.24 -3.93 1.23
N CYS A 45 5.21 -3.88 2.56
CA CYS A 45 5.43 -2.63 3.31
C CYS A 45 6.83 -2.04 3.00
N ARG A 46 7.87 -2.87 3.02
CA ARG A 46 9.25 -2.45 2.69
C ARG A 46 9.37 -1.98 1.25
N ALA A 47 8.74 -2.69 0.31
CA ALA A 47 8.69 -2.25 -1.08
C ALA A 47 7.97 -0.89 -1.20
N THR A 48 6.78 -0.73 -0.61
CA THR A 48 6.07 0.56 -0.61
C THR A 48 6.91 1.69 -0.01
N THR A 49 7.67 1.42 1.04
CA THR A 49 8.59 2.41 1.63
C THR A 49 9.68 2.83 0.64
N HIS A 50 10.21 1.88 -0.13
CA HIS A 50 11.21 2.16 -1.16
C HIS A 50 10.64 3.08 -2.24
N GLU A 51 9.47 2.76 -2.80
CA GLU A 51 8.82 3.58 -3.82
C GLU A 51 8.46 4.99 -3.30
N LEU A 52 8.14 5.13 -1.99
CA LEU A 52 7.93 6.46 -1.39
C LEU A 52 9.22 7.30 -1.33
N TYR A 53 10.40 6.69 -1.24
CA TYR A 53 11.66 7.41 -1.37
C TYR A 53 11.92 7.81 -2.82
N GLU A 54 11.66 6.91 -3.78
CA GLU A 54 11.81 7.21 -5.21
C GLU A 54 10.83 8.29 -5.66
N LEU A 55 9.58 8.25 -5.19
CA LEU A 55 8.60 9.32 -5.40
C LEU A 55 9.10 10.66 -4.83
N GLN A 56 9.66 10.66 -3.63
CA GLN A 56 10.23 11.87 -3.04
C GLN A 56 11.36 12.44 -3.90
N ASP A 57 12.26 11.59 -4.37
CA ASP A 57 13.38 11.99 -5.23
C ASP A 57 12.88 12.51 -6.59
N ALA A 58 11.88 11.87 -7.19
CA ALA A 58 11.26 12.33 -8.43
C ALA A 58 10.62 13.72 -8.26
N ILE A 59 9.92 13.98 -7.15
CA ILE A 59 9.34 15.29 -6.83
C ILE A 59 10.42 16.36 -6.66
N LEU A 60 11.50 16.05 -5.93
CA LEU A 60 12.61 16.99 -5.70
C LEU A 60 13.38 17.32 -6.97
N ASN A 61 13.40 16.42 -7.94
CA ASN A 61 14.04 16.60 -9.24
C ASN A 61 13.07 17.11 -10.32
N GLU A 62 11.80 17.40 -9.98
CA GLU A 62 10.76 17.86 -10.91
C GLU A 62 10.58 16.90 -12.11
N ASP A 63 10.70 15.58 -11.86
CA ASP A 63 10.56 14.53 -12.86
C ASP A 63 9.11 14.03 -12.93
N ASP A 64 8.27 14.75 -13.68
CA ASP A 64 6.83 14.46 -13.82
C ASP A 64 6.56 13.03 -14.30
N HIS A 65 7.44 12.46 -15.12
CA HIS A 65 7.27 11.09 -15.61
C HIS A 65 7.44 10.08 -14.47
N ASN A 66 8.54 10.18 -13.73
CA ASN A 66 8.83 9.28 -12.63
C ASN A 66 7.83 9.48 -11.47
N ILE A 67 7.35 10.69 -11.20
CA ILE A 67 6.28 10.91 -10.22
C ILE A 67 5.06 10.01 -10.51
N VAL A 68 4.64 9.91 -11.77
CA VAL A 68 3.51 9.04 -12.15
C VAL A 68 3.87 7.57 -12.00
N VAL A 69 5.08 7.16 -12.40
CA VAL A 69 5.55 5.76 -12.29
C VAL A 69 5.55 5.33 -10.84
N GLU A 70 6.15 6.10 -9.94
CA GLU A 70 6.26 5.74 -8.52
C GLU A 70 4.89 5.70 -7.83
N CYS A 71 3.95 6.59 -8.21
CA CYS A 71 2.59 6.50 -7.71
C CYS A 71 1.89 5.21 -8.15
N VAL A 72 2.16 4.73 -9.36
CA VAL A 72 1.62 3.44 -9.85
C VAL A 72 2.23 2.27 -9.07
N ASP A 73 3.54 2.28 -8.83
CA ASP A 73 4.24 1.21 -8.11
C ASP A 73 3.81 1.14 -6.64
N ILE A 74 3.65 2.30 -5.98
CA ILE A 74 3.05 2.37 -4.64
C ILE A 74 1.63 1.78 -4.64
N LEU A 75 0.79 2.12 -5.63
CA LEU A 75 -0.56 1.57 -5.73
C LEU A 75 -0.55 0.04 -5.88
N HIS A 76 0.37 -0.51 -6.69
CA HIS A 76 0.52 -1.95 -6.87
C HIS A 76 0.81 -2.67 -5.55
N PHE A 77 1.70 -2.13 -4.73
CA PHE A 77 2.02 -2.71 -3.42
C PHE A 77 0.88 -2.54 -2.40
N ILE A 78 0.20 -1.38 -2.38
CA ILE A 78 -0.99 -1.18 -1.53
C ILE A 78 -2.08 -2.20 -1.89
N VAL A 79 -2.37 -2.42 -3.18
CA VAL A 79 -3.35 -3.44 -3.61
C VAL A 79 -2.92 -4.84 -3.18
N SER A 80 -1.62 -5.17 -3.28
CA SER A 80 -1.09 -6.46 -2.84
C SER A 80 -1.27 -6.68 -1.33
N ILE A 81 -1.03 -5.66 -0.52
CA ILE A 81 -1.30 -5.68 0.93
C ILE A 81 -2.80 -5.94 1.18
N GLY A 82 -3.69 -5.25 0.47
CA GLY A 82 -5.13 -5.47 0.56
C GLY A 82 -5.53 -6.91 0.23
N GLN A 83 -4.92 -7.53 -0.78
CA GLN A 83 -5.16 -8.93 -1.14
C GLN A 83 -4.71 -9.89 -0.03
N ILE A 84 -3.55 -9.66 0.60
CA ILE A 84 -3.09 -10.45 1.77
C ILE A 84 -4.08 -10.34 2.94
N LEU A 85 -4.65 -9.15 3.15
CA LEU A 85 -5.64 -8.90 4.21
C LEU A 85 -7.01 -9.50 3.88
N GLY A 86 -7.17 -10.14 2.71
CA GLY A 86 -8.43 -10.73 2.24
C GLY A 86 -9.49 -9.70 1.85
N LEU A 87 -9.06 -8.49 1.49
CA LEU A 87 -9.98 -7.42 1.06
C LEU A 87 -10.39 -7.63 -0.40
N GLU A 88 -11.68 -7.40 -0.67
CA GLU A 88 -12.19 -7.42 -2.04
C GLU A 88 -11.80 -6.15 -2.81
N CYS A 89 -11.95 -6.20 -4.14
CA CYS A 89 -11.59 -5.10 -5.03
C CYS A 89 -12.15 -3.74 -4.59
N ASN A 90 -13.43 -3.66 -4.22
CA ASN A 90 -14.06 -2.42 -3.76
C ASN A 90 -13.44 -1.89 -2.46
N GLN A 91 -13.01 -2.77 -1.56
CA GLN A 91 -12.35 -2.42 -0.30
C GLN A 91 -10.91 -1.95 -0.53
N CYS A 92 -10.16 -2.57 -1.46
CA CYS A 92 -8.81 -2.15 -1.84
C CYS A 92 -8.75 -0.78 -2.52
N PHE A 93 -9.89 -0.21 -2.92
CA PHE A 93 -9.96 1.11 -3.56
C PHE A 93 -10.95 2.05 -2.87
N SER A 94 -11.50 1.65 -1.71
CA SER A 94 -12.37 2.50 -0.92
C SER A 94 -11.52 3.48 -0.09
N TYR A 95 -11.78 4.75 -0.23
CA TYR A 95 -11.16 5.77 0.62
C TYR A 95 -12.21 6.80 1.03
N ASP A 96 -12.03 7.35 2.21
CA ASP A 96 -12.81 8.49 2.66
C ASP A 96 -11.96 9.75 2.44
N PRO A 97 -12.39 10.68 1.57
CA PRO A 97 -11.62 11.88 1.29
C PRO A 97 -11.55 12.74 2.56
N LEU A 98 -10.42 12.72 3.24
CA LEU A 98 -10.12 13.71 4.26
C LEU A 98 -9.91 15.06 3.55
N PHE A 99 -10.89 15.93 3.64
CA PHE A 99 -10.82 17.28 3.12
C PHE A 99 -9.73 18.08 3.84
N GLU A 100 -8.58 18.20 3.24
CA GLU A 100 -7.57 19.18 3.63
C GLU A 100 -7.36 20.15 2.47
N THR A 101 -7.90 21.36 2.60
CA THR A 101 -7.58 22.49 1.73
C THR A 101 -6.28 23.13 2.21
N THR A 102 -5.16 22.76 1.61
CA THR A 102 -3.86 23.37 1.92
C THR A 102 -2.97 23.53 0.68
N ARG A 103 -2.06 24.51 0.72
CA ARG A 103 -1.17 24.89 -0.38
C ARG A 103 -0.26 23.74 -0.84
N TRP A 104 -0.11 23.61 -2.13
CA TRP A 104 0.45 22.50 -2.88
C TRP A 104 1.83 21.98 -2.38
N LEU A 105 2.82 22.84 -2.22
CA LEU A 105 4.20 22.41 -1.86
C LEU A 105 4.41 22.17 -0.37
N ASP A 106 3.72 22.91 0.49
CA ASP A 106 3.86 22.77 1.95
C ASP A 106 3.20 21.48 2.48
N CYS A 107 2.51 20.73 1.60
CA CYS A 107 1.69 19.58 1.99
C CYS A 107 2.21 18.25 1.47
N ILE A 108 2.95 18.20 0.36
CA ILE A 108 3.39 16.93 -0.25
C ILE A 108 4.39 16.21 0.64
N MET A 109 5.45 16.88 1.10
CA MET A 109 6.46 16.23 1.94
C MET A 109 5.90 15.74 3.29
N PRO A 110 5.07 16.51 4.03
CA PRO A 110 4.37 16.00 5.19
C PRO A 110 3.44 14.81 4.90
N LYS A 111 2.82 14.75 3.71
CA LYS A 111 2.00 13.60 3.30
C LYS A 111 2.84 12.35 3.06
N ILE A 112 3.96 12.45 2.35
CA ILE A 112 4.89 11.34 2.17
C ILE A 112 5.36 10.81 3.54
N GLU A 113 5.73 11.71 4.45
CA GLU A 113 6.15 11.32 5.79
C GLU A 113 5.03 10.67 6.61
N LYS A 114 3.79 11.12 6.44
CA LYS A 114 2.62 10.49 7.05
C LYS A 114 2.38 9.09 6.48
N SER A 115 2.47 8.90 5.15
CA SER A 115 2.38 7.58 4.52
C SER A 115 3.45 6.63 5.07
N ARG A 116 4.70 7.08 5.24
CA ARG A 116 5.76 6.28 5.87
C ARG A 116 5.41 5.85 7.29
N LYS A 117 4.86 6.77 8.10
CA LYS A 117 4.42 6.45 9.47
C LYS A 117 3.30 5.41 9.48
N LEU A 118 2.36 5.50 8.55
CA LEU A 118 1.28 4.53 8.41
C LEU A 118 1.80 3.16 7.98
N ILE A 119 2.81 3.11 7.08
CA ILE A 119 3.47 1.86 6.72
C ILE A 119 4.20 1.27 7.92
N ASN A 120 4.93 2.05 8.69
CA ASN A 120 5.58 1.58 9.92
C ASN A 120 4.55 1.04 10.93
N MET A 121 3.39 1.70 11.08
CA MET A 121 2.30 1.19 11.92
C MET A 121 1.76 -0.13 11.38
N LEU A 122 1.68 -0.30 10.07
CA LEU A 122 1.26 -1.55 9.43
C LEU A 122 2.28 -2.66 9.69
N GLU A 123 3.57 -2.38 9.54
CA GLU A 123 4.65 -3.31 9.89
C GLU A 123 4.60 -3.70 11.37
N ASP A 124 4.45 -2.72 12.26
CA ASP A 124 4.38 -2.95 13.70
C ASP A 124 3.15 -3.77 14.10
N SER A 125 2.04 -3.64 13.38
CA SER A 125 0.80 -4.39 13.66
C SER A 125 0.94 -5.89 13.44
N VAL A 126 1.85 -6.31 12.53
CA VAL A 126 2.12 -7.71 12.20
C VAL A 126 3.51 -8.18 12.62
N ASN A 127 4.46 -7.27 12.87
CA ASN A 127 5.83 -7.61 13.28
C ASN A 127 5.87 -7.96 14.76
N TRP A 128 5.31 -9.10 15.06
CA TRP A 128 5.14 -9.52 16.44
C TRP A 128 6.48 -9.92 17.05
N LYS A 129 6.78 -9.38 18.22
CA LYS A 129 7.96 -9.74 19.00
C LYS A 129 7.88 -11.23 19.34
N TRP A 130 8.78 -12.06 18.81
CA TRP A 130 8.81 -13.52 18.98
C TRP A 130 8.78 -13.98 20.46
N TRP A 131 9.04 -13.07 21.40
CA TRP A 131 8.95 -13.29 22.84
C TRP A 131 7.59 -12.86 23.43
N GLY A 132 6.67 -12.39 22.62
CA GLY A 132 5.33 -11.98 23.05
C GLY A 132 4.30 -13.09 22.81
N SER A 133 3.32 -13.19 23.68
CA SER A 133 2.23 -14.19 23.59
C SER A 133 1.02 -13.71 22.81
N LYS A 134 1.08 -12.54 22.15
CA LYS A 134 -0.08 -11.99 21.46
C LYS A 134 -0.19 -12.49 20.03
N THR A 135 -1.38 -12.74 19.58
CA THR A 135 -1.75 -12.95 18.19
C THR A 135 -1.80 -11.61 17.46
N VAL A 136 -1.58 -11.64 16.13
CA VAL A 136 -1.78 -10.45 15.28
C VAL A 136 -3.24 -9.99 15.36
N ASP A 137 -3.45 -8.72 15.58
CA ASP A 137 -4.78 -8.09 15.47
C ASP A 137 -5.02 -7.67 14.02
N TRP A 138 -5.58 -8.60 13.23
CA TRP A 138 -5.85 -8.37 11.83
C TRP A 138 -6.89 -7.28 11.57
N GLU A 139 -7.83 -7.04 12.49
CA GLU A 139 -8.81 -5.96 12.34
C GLU A 139 -8.13 -4.60 12.50
N TYR A 140 -7.27 -4.44 13.50
CA TYR A 140 -6.44 -3.24 13.62
C TYR A 140 -5.51 -3.05 12.41
N THR A 141 -4.93 -4.13 11.88
CA THR A 141 -4.10 -4.08 10.67
C THR A 141 -4.91 -3.58 9.47
N LYS A 142 -6.16 -4.01 9.31
CA LYS A 142 -7.06 -3.51 8.26
C LYS A 142 -7.40 -2.03 8.44
N ASP A 143 -7.62 -1.57 9.67
CA ASP A 143 -7.85 -0.14 9.94
C ASP A 143 -6.66 0.72 9.53
N VAL A 144 -5.44 0.32 9.91
CA VAL A 144 -4.21 1.01 9.50
C VAL A 144 -4.05 1.01 7.98
N TYR A 145 -4.37 -0.11 7.31
CA TYR A 145 -4.39 -0.19 5.86
C TYR A 145 -5.36 0.82 5.23
N GLN A 146 -6.57 0.98 5.77
CA GLN A 146 -7.55 1.95 5.27
C GLN A 146 -7.05 3.41 5.45
N TRP A 147 -6.36 3.70 6.54
CA TRP A 147 -5.74 5.01 6.73
C TRP A 147 -4.62 5.26 5.72
N LEU A 148 -3.76 4.27 5.45
CA LEU A 148 -2.72 4.36 4.42
C LEU A 148 -3.32 4.59 3.04
N LEU A 149 -4.34 3.84 2.67
CA LEU A 149 -5.04 3.97 1.39
C LEU A 149 -5.63 5.36 1.22
N SER A 150 -6.32 5.88 2.25
CA SER A 150 -6.88 7.23 2.24
C SER A 150 -5.80 8.31 2.10
N ASP A 151 -4.70 8.18 2.84
CA ASP A 151 -3.58 9.12 2.78
C ASP A 151 -2.88 9.11 1.41
N PHE A 152 -2.69 7.93 0.82
CA PHE A 152 -2.14 7.77 -0.51
C PHE A 152 -3.01 8.44 -1.59
N TYR A 153 -4.34 8.23 -1.57
CA TYR A 153 -5.23 8.91 -2.52
C TYR A 153 -5.23 10.43 -2.33
N SER A 154 -5.10 10.91 -1.10
CA SER A 154 -4.93 12.35 -0.83
C SER A 154 -3.63 12.87 -1.44
N LEU A 155 -2.53 12.11 -1.34
CA LEU A 155 -1.24 12.44 -1.94
C LEU A 155 -1.33 12.50 -3.48
N VAL A 156 -1.88 11.47 -4.11
CA VAL A 156 -2.07 11.40 -5.58
C VAL A 156 -2.93 12.57 -6.07
N SER A 157 -4.00 12.91 -5.35
CA SER A 157 -4.83 14.08 -5.66
C SER A 157 -4.08 15.41 -5.57
N LEU A 158 -3.18 15.56 -4.59
CA LEU A 158 -2.32 16.74 -4.47
C LEU A 158 -1.32 16.85 -5.63
N LEU A 159 -0.84 15.73 -6.14
CA LEU A 159 0.06 15.67 -7.30
C LEU A 159 -0.66 15.91 -8.62
N GLY A 160 -2.00 15.98 -8.63
CA GLY A 160 -2.81 16.23 -9.83
C GLY A 160 -2.92 15.02 -10.77
N ILE A 161 -2.72 13.81 -10.25
CA ILE A 161 -2.75 12.52 -10.97
C ILE A 161 -4.13 11.86 -10.86
#